data_4b036b75e01df666154b58e947c72a25
#
_entry.id   4b036b75e01df666154b58e947c72a25
#
_cell.length_a   1.000
_cell.length_b   1.000
_cell.length_c   1.000
_cell.angle_alpha   90.00
_cell.angle_beta   90.00
_cell.angle_gamma   90.00
#
_symmetry.space_group_name_H-M   'P 1'
#
loop_
_entity.id
_entity.type
_entity.pdbx_description
1 polymer ?
#
loop_
_entity_poly.entity_id
_entity_poly.type
_entity_poly.pdbx_seq_one_letter_code
_entity_poly.pdbx_strand_id
1 'polypeptide(L)'
;IMALTLLATTDTQIIRVVEALYNLKPGYTYLTNFRTFVTENGIDGFANALAASFASSTDAELAAIVTGNLGLTDDVQTAGNAYLEAQFAADSSARGKAILDAMNALANMESDATYGTAAAAFNTDVVSSLTYSTVEANTNTAASNASDSSTSNIITLTTGADNETGSTGDDAIYGVMTGAVATSTLDSFDFVDGAAGTDTMHLTLSGDNF
;
A
#
# COMPACT_ATOMS: atom_id res chain seq x y z
N ILE A 1 -22.35 -2.09 -3.25
CA ILE A 1 -21.33 -2.18 -2.20
C ILE A 1 -21.02 -0.73 -1.86
N MET A 2 -21.36 -0.28 -0.65
CA MET A 2 -20.92 1.04 -0.19
C MET A 2 -19.42 0.92 0.07
N ALA A 3 -18.62 1.73 -0.63
CA ALA A 3 -17.23 1.93 -0.29
C ALA A 3 -17.17 2.43 1.17
N LEU A 4 -16.43 1.74 2.02
CA LEU A 4 -16.15 2.21 3.37
C LEU A 4 -15.22 3.41 3.20
N THR A 5 -15.78 4.62 3.28
CA THR A 5 -14.93 5.82 3.31
C THR A 5 -14.05 5.71 4.55
N LEU A 6 -12.75 5.54 4.35
CA LEU A 6 -11.79 5.46 5.44
C LEU A 6 -11.82 6.77 6.21
N LEU A 7 -12.27 6.73 7.47
CA LEU A 7 -12.34 7.91 8.31
C LEU A 7 -10.97 8.58 8.39
N ALA A 8 -10.92 9.90 8.27
CA ALA A 8 -9.71 10.69 8.38
C ALA A 8 -9.25 10.80 9.85
N THR A 9 -8.89 9.67 10.46
CA THR A 9 -8.26 9.64 11.79
C THR A 9 -6.84 10.21 11.69
N THR A 10 -6.24 10.54 12.81
CA THR A 10 -4.84 11.00 12.86
C THR A 10 -3.90 9.99 12.19
N ASP A 11 -4.04 8.71 12.50
CA ASP A 11 -3.21 7.65 11.92
C ASP A 11 -3.39 7.56 10.41
N THR A 12 -4.63 7.60 9.93
CA THR A 12 -4.92 7.61 8.49
C THR A 12 -4.26 8.78 7.79
N GLN A 13 -4.30 9.97 8.37
CA GLN A 13 -3.67 11.16 7.79
C GLN A 13 -2.14 11.09 7.81
N ILE A 14 -1.55 10.54 8.87
CA ILE A 14 -0.11 10.25 8.95
C ILE A 14 0.29 9.32 7.80
N ILE A 15 -0.41 8.21 7.65
CA ILE A 15 -0.11 7.22 6.61
C ILE A 15 -0.29 7.82 5.20
N ARG A 16 -1.35 8.59 4.95
CA ARG A 16 -1.57 9.26 3.65
C ARG A 16 -0.38 10.12 3.23
N VAL A 17 0.20 10.88 4.15
CA VAL A 17 1.37 11.71 3.86
C VAL A 17 2.62 10.87 3.62
N VAL A 18 2.83 9.83 4.42
CA VAL A 18 3.97 8.91 4.27
C VAL A 18 3.91 8.19 2.93
N GLU A 19 2.74 7.65 2.55
CA GLU A 19 2.53 6.99 1.26
C GLU A 19 2.77 7.96 0.10
N ALA A 20 2.21 9.15 0.16
CA ALA A 20 2.35 10.14 -0.90
C ALA A 20 3.80 10.57 -1.12
N LEU A 21 4.59 10.75 -0.05
CA LEU A 21 5.97 11.23 -0.14
C LEU A 21 7.01 10.12 -0.36
N TYR A 22 6.79 8.94 0.22
CA TYR A 22 7.82 7.89 0.28
C TYR A 22 7.37 6.56 -0.31
N ASN A 23 6.07 6.36 -0.53
CA ASN A 23 5.49 5.08 -0.95
C ASN A 23 5.99 3.92 -0.07
N LEU A 24 5.87 4.08 1.24
CA LEU A 24 6.40 3.16 2.25
C LEU A 24 5.37 2.89 3.35
N LYS A 25 5.35 1.68 3.88
CA LYS A 25 4.63 1.30 5.10
C LYS A 25 5.53 1.60 6.31
N PRO A 26 5.27 2.63 7.12
CA PRO A 26 6.10 2.89 8.29
C PRO A 26 5.94 1.75 9.31
N GLY A 27 7.04 1.33 9.94
CA GLY A 27 6.97 0.36 11.02
C GLY A 27 6.29 0.93 12.29
N TYR A 28 5.92 0.05 13.22
CA TYR A 28 5.23 0.41 14.46
C TYR A 28 5.92 1.52 15.26
N THR A 29 7.25 1.45 15.37
CA THR A 29 8.04 2.48 16.08
C THR A 29 7.94 3.83 15.38
N TYR A 30 7.98 3.86 14.05
CA TYR A 30 7.81 5.10 13.29
C TYR A 30 6.42 5.68 13.46
N LEU A 31 5.36 4.88 13.34
CA LEU A 31 3.99 5.36 13.55
C LEU A 31 3.81 5.92 14.97
N THR A 32 4.38 5.28 15.99
CA THR A 32 4.34 5.75 17.37
C THR A 32 5.02 7.10 17.54
N ASN A 33 6.20 7.27 16.94
CA ASN A 33 6.93 8.54 16.95
C ASN A 33 6.18 9.64 16.20
N PHE A 34 5.57 9.30 15.06
CA PHE A 34 4.76 10.24 14.28
C PHE A 34 3.52 10.72 15.04
N ARG A 35 2.84 9.83 15.77
CA ARG A 35 1.72 10.20 16.67
C ARG A 35 2.16 11.20 17.73
N THR A 36 3.33 10.98 18.33
CA THR A 36 3.91 11.91 19.32
C THR A 36 4.17 13.26 18.68
N PHE A 37 4.82 13.28 17.50
CA PHE A 37 5.09 14.52 16.77
C PHE A 37 3.80 15.28 16.42
N VAL A 38 2.76 14.57 15.95
CA VAL A 38 1.46 15.17 15.61
C VAL A 38 0.77 15.74 16.86
N THR A 39 0.91 15.09 18.02
CA THR A 39 0.36 15.61 19.27
C THR A 39 0.98 16.94 19.66
N GLU A 40 2.26 17.14 19.36
CA GLU A 40 3.02 18.35 19.71
C GLU A 40 2.88 19.47 18.67
N ASN A 41 2.80 19.12 17.39
CA ASN A 41 2.95 20.06 16.26
C ASN A 41 1.72 20.13 15.34
N GLY A 42 0.71 19.28 15.58
CA GLY A 42 -0.43 19.11 14.70
C GLY A 42 -0.11 18.34 13.42
N ILE A 43 -1.15 17.92 12.72
CA ILE A 43 -1.00 17.10 11.48
C ILE A 43 -0.40 17.93 10.34
N ASP A 44 -0.74 19.20 10.21
CA ASP A 44 -0.15 20.10 9.21
C ASP A 44 1.35 20.31 9.47
N GLY A 45 1.74 20.46 10.75
CA GLY A 45 3.15 20.54 11.14
C GLY A 45 3.93 19.27 10.82
N PHE A 46 3.32 18.10 11.04
CA PHE A 46 3.90 16.81 10.65
C PHE A 46 4.08 16.71 9.12
N ALA A 47 3.06 17.02 8.36
CA ALA A 47 3.11 16.94 6.90
C ALA A 47 4.21 17.87 6.35
N ASN A 48 4.31 19.11 6.86
CA ASN A 48 5.34 20.05 6.47
C ASN A 48 6.75 19.60 6.87
N ALA A 49 6.91 18.99 8.04
CA ALA A 49 8.19 18.44 8.49
C ALA A 49 8.66 17.28 7.58
N LEU A 50 7.76 16.41 7.14
CA LEU A 50 8.12 15.35 6.18
C LEU A 50 8.48 15.93 4.80
N ALA A 51 7.70 16.88 4.30
CA ALA A 51 7.97 17.53 3.01
C ALA A 51 9.27 18.34 3.01
N ALA A 52 9.76 18.76 4.18
CA ALA A 52 11.05 19.47 4.31
C ALA A 52 12.24 18.58 3.89
N SER A 53 12.11 17.25 3.91
CA SER A 53 13.13 16.33 3.36
C SER A 53 13.34 16.50 1.85
N PHE A 54 12.39 17.11 1.17
CA PHE A 54 12.40 17.43 -0.25
C PHE A 54 12.65 18.92 -0.53
N ALA A 55 13.28 19.62 0.40
CA ALA A 55 13.54 21.07 0.26
C ALA A 55 14.43 21.42 -0.94
N SER A 56 15.27 20.49 -1.39
CA SER A 56 16.11 20.66 -2.60
C SER A 56 15.37 20.39 -3.91
N SER A 57 14.18 19.78 -3.86
CA SER A 57 13.36 19.51 -5.04
C SER A 57 12.56 20.75 -5.42
N THR A 58 12.49 21.02 -6.72
CA THR A 58 11.55 22.00 -7.27
C THR A 58 10.11 21.55 -7.02
N ASP A 59 9.15 22.47 -7.16
CA ASP A 59 7.73 22.13 -7.03
C ASP A 59 7.29 21.08 -8.04
N ALA A 60 7.78 21.15 -9.27
CA ALA A 60 7.51 20.17 -10.33
C ALA A 60 8.09 18.79 -9.98
N GLU A 61 9.32 18.72 -9.46
CA GLU A 61 9.93 17.45 -9.04
C GLU A 61 9.17 16.82 -7.87
N LEU A 62 8.78 17.61 -6.87
CA LEU A 62 8.01 17.09 -5.73
C LEU A 62 6.61 16.63 -6.16
N ALA A 63 5.93 17.39 -7.03
CA ALA A 63 4.65 16.99 -7.58
C ALA A 63 4.75 15.65 -8.34
N ALA A 64 5.79 15.49 -9.16
CA ALA A 64 6.05 14.25 -9.90
C ALA A 64 6.35 13.04 -8.98
N ILE A 65 7.07 13.27 -7.87
CA ILE A 65 7.30 12.24 -6.85
C ILE A 65 5.96 11.79 -6.25
N VAL A 66 5.14 12.73 -5.79
CA VAL A 66 3.85 12.42 -5.16
C VAL A 66 2.93 11.68 -6.13
N THR A 67 2.74 12.19 -7.35
CA THR A 67 1.85 11.57 -8.33
C THR A 67 2.36 10.21 -8.82
N GLY A 68 3.69 10.05 -8.92
CA GLY A 68 4.33 8.79 -9.22
C GLY A 68 4.10 7.74 -8.12
N ASN A 69 4.23 8.13 -6.84
CA ASN A 69 3.97 7.27 -5.69
C ASN A 69 2.49 6.84 -5.61
N LEU A 70 1.58 7.65 -6.12
CA LEU A 70 0.15 7.31 -6.24
C LEU A 70 -0.17 6.42 -7.46
N GLY A 71 0.81 6.07 -8.27
CA GLY A 71 0.61 5.30 -9.49
C GLY A 71 -0.19 6.03 -10.57
N LEU A 72 -0.25 7.37 -10.54
CA LEU A 72 -0.93 8.13 -11.57
C LEU A 72 -0.11 8.07 -12.88
N THR A 73 -0.81 7.98 -14.00
CA THR A 73 -0.19 7.93 -15.34
C THR A 73 -0.87 8.92 -16.29
N ASP A 74 -0.21 9.21 -17.39
CA ASP A 74 -0.76 9.94 -18.53
C ASP A 74 -1.37 11.31 -18.16
N ASP A 75 -2.55 11.59 -18.70
CA ASP A 75 -3.25 12.86 -18.45
C ASP A 75 -3.64 13.06 -16.97
N VAL A 76 -3.91 11.98 -16.26
CA VAL A 76 -4.26 12.02 -14.82
C VAL A 76 -3.06 12.46 -14.01
N GLN A 77 -1.86 11.93 -14.31
CA GLN A 77 -0.61 12.36 -13.68
C GLN A 77 -0.30 13.82 -14.02
N THR A 78 -0.45 14.21 -15.27
CA THR A 78 -0.23 15.58 -15.71
C THR A 78 -1.13 16.57 -14.97
N ALA A 79 -2.41 16.25 -14.81
CA ALA A 79 -3.36 17.07 -14.06
C ALA A 79 -3.04 17.12 -12.57
N GLY A 80 -2.64 15.99 -11.97
CA GLY A 80 -2.21 15.91 -10.58
C GLY A 80 -0.95 16.76 -10.31
N ASN A 81 0.05 16.69 -11.20
CA ASN A 81 1.25 17.54 -11.11
C ASN A 81 0.88 19.01 -11.15
N ALA A 82 0.11 19.44 -12.15
CA ALA A 82 -0.29 20.84 -12.29
C ALA A 82 -1.06 21.36 -11.07
N TYR A 83 -1.93 20.52 -10.48
CA TYR A 83 -2.63 20.86 -9.26
C TYR A 83 -1.67 21.09 -8.10
N LEU A 84 -0.76 20.15 -7.83
CA LEU A 84 0.19 20.24 -6.71
C LEU A 84 1.15 21.41 -6.89
N GLU A 85 1.70 21.62 -8.10
CA GLU A 85 2.56 22.75 -8.40
C GLU A 85 1.88 24.09 -8.10
N ALA A 86 0.60 24.23 -8.47
CA ALA A 86 -0.18 25.44 -8.18
C ALA A 86 -0.35 25.65 -6.67
N GLN A 87 -0.57 24.59 -5.89
CA GLN A 87 -0.67 24.67 -4.43
C GLN A 87 0.68 25.04 -3.79
N PHE A 88 1.78 24.46 -4.26
CA PHE A 88 3.13 24.75 -3.76
C PHE A 88 3.56 26.20 -4.08
N ALA A 89 3.22 26.69 -5.27
CA ALA A 89 3.47 28.07 -5.67
C ALA A 89 2.66 29.08 -4.84
N ALA A 90 1.45 28.69 -4.40
CA ALA A 90 0.61 29.54 -3.55
C ALA A 90 1.19 29.73 -2.14
N ASP A 91 1.78 28.65 -1.56
CA ASP A 91 2.48 28.71 -0.27
C ASP A 91 3.61 27.67 -0.24
N SER A 92 4.80 28.11 -0.57
CA SER A 92 6.00 27.25 -0.58
C SER A 92 6.42 26.75 0.82
N SER A 93 5.94 27.38 1.89
CA SER A 93 6.21 26.95 3.27
C SER A 93 5.27 25.87 3.75
N ALA A 94 4.17 25.62 3.05
CA ALA A 94 3.11 24.66 3.40
C ALA A 94 2.95 23.52 2.39
N ARG A 95 4.04 23.16 1.68
CA ARG A 95 4.02 22.08 0.66
C ARG A 95 3.49 20.75 1.22
N GLY A 96 3.87 20.40 2.45
CA GLY A 96 3.40 19.19 3.10
C GLY A 96 1.90 19.21 3.42
N LYS A 97 1.39 20.38 3.91
CA LYS A 97 -0.05 20.55 4.11
C LYS A 97 -0.82 20.42 2.79
N ALA A 98 -0.31 21.02 1.72
CA ALA A 98 -0.93 20.92 0.40
C ALA A 98 -1.02 19.46 -0.09
N ILE A 99 0.03 18.66 0.15
CA ILE A 99 0.02 17.22 -0.14
C ILE A 99 -1.04 16.51 0.72
N LEU A 100 -1.09 16.75 2.02
CA LEU A 100 -2.10 16.15 2.91
C LEU A 100 -3.52 16.47 2.46
N ASP A 101 -3.79 17.74 2.12
CA ASP A 101 -5.11 18.17 1.64
C ASP A 101 -5.48 17.47 0.32
N ALA A 102 -4.52 17.34 -0.62
CA ALA A 102 -4.70 16.60 -1.86
C ALA A 102 -5.00 15.12 -1.61
N MET A 103 -4.29 14.47 -0.68
CA MET A 103 -4.52 13.06 -0.33
C MET A 103 -5.88 12.85 0.34
N ASN A 104 -6.29 13.77 1.20
CA ASN A 104 -7.61 13.74 1.82
C ASN A 104 -8.73 13.92 0.78
N ALA A 105 -8.51 14.74 -0.24
CA ALA A 105 -9.45 14.90 -1.36
C ALA A 105 -9.50 13.63 -2.23
N LEU A 106 -8.34 13.12 -2.65
CA LEU A 106 -8.24 11.90 -3.46
C LEU A 106 -8.95 10.71 -2.82
N ALA A 107 -8.75 10.51 -1.52
CA ALA A 107 -9.36 9.42 -0.77
C ALA A 107 -10.90 9.38 -0.86
N ASN A 108 -11.54 10.49 -1.18
CA ASN A 108 -13.00 10.58 -1.36
C ASN A 108 -13.45 10.45 -2.82
N MET A 109 -12.53 10.19 -3.75
CA MET A 109 -12.80 10.18 -5.19
C MET A 109 -13.00 8.79 -5.80
N GLU A 110 -13.21 7.73 -5.02
CA GLU A 110 -13.38 6.35 -5.56
C GLU A 110 -14.49 6.22 -6.61
N SER A 111 -15.50 7.08 -6.55
CA SER A 111 -16.59 7.11 -7.55
C SER A 111 -16.33 8.09 -8.69
N ASP A 112 -15.20 8.79 -8.72
CA ASP A 112 -14.87 9.74 -9.77
C ASP A 112 -14.48 9.02 -11.06
N ALA A 113 -14.93 9.54 -12.20
CA ALA A 113 -14.69 8.90 -13.49
C ALA A 113 -13.22 8.94 -13.92
N THR A 114 -12.44 9.89 -13.42
CA THR A 114 -11.04 10.13 -13.79
C THR A 114 -10.09 9.57 -12.74
N TYR A 115 -10.35 9.86 -11.47
CA TYR A 115 -9.47 9.53 -10.35
C TYR A 115 -9.90 8.28 -9.57
N GLY A 116 -11.07 7.70 -9.85
CA GLY A 116 -11.65 6.64 -9.02
C GLY A 116 -10.76 5.42 -8.86
N THR A 117 -10.11 4.98 -9.93
CA THR A 117 -9.17 3.84 -9.88
C THR A 117 -7.97 4.14 -8.99
N ALA A 118 -7.36 5.33 -9.14
CA ALA A 118 -6.23 5.74 -8.33
C ALA A 118 -6.64 5.96 -6.86
N ALA A 119 -7.81 6.53 -6.60
CA ALA A 119 -8.35 6.71 -5.26
C ALA A 119 -8.58 5.38 -4.55
N ALA A 120 -9.14 4.37 -5.24
CA ALA A 120 -9.37 3.04 -4.69
C ALA A 120 -8.04 2.32 -4.37
N ALA A 121 -7.06 2.39 -5.28
CA ALA A 121 -5.71 1.86 -5.05
C ALA A 121 -5.07 2.54 -3.83
N PHE A 122 -5.02 3.87 -3.81
CA PHE A 122 -4.47 4.64 -2.69
C PHE A 122 -5.12 4.30 -1.34
N ASN A 123 -6.46 4.17 -1.29
CA ASN A 123 -7.14 3.79 -0.06
C ASN A 123 -6.79 2.36 0.37
N THR A 124 -6.60 1.44 -0.58
CA THR A 124 -6.15 0.07 -0.30
C THR A 124 -4.75 0.08 0.31
N ASP A 125 -3.82 0.86 -0.25
CA ASP A 125 -2.46 1.00 0.26
C ASP A 125 -2.44 1.61 1.67
N VAL A 126 -3.25 2.64 1.91
CA VAL A 126 -3.39 3.25 3.24
C VAL A 126 -3.91 2.24 4.27
N VAL A 127 -4.90 1.40 3.93
CA VAL A 127 -5.42 0.33 4.82
C VAL A 127 -4.33 -0.72 5.09
N SER A 128 -3.63 -1.14 4.06
CA SER A 128 -2.52 -2.10 4.16
C SER A 128 -1.41 -1.57 5.08
N SER A 129 -1.00 -0.31 4.89
CA SER A 129 -0.02 0.37 5.73
C SER A 129 -0.48 0.51 7.18
N LEU A 130 -1.72 0.89 7.42
CA LEU A 130 -2.28 0.95 8.77
C LEU A 130 -2.24 -0.42 9.45
N THR A 131 -2.65 -1.46 8.74
CA THR A 131 -2.63 -2.84 9.23
C THR A 131 -1.20 -3.25 9.62
N TYR A 132 -0.22 -2.97 8.77
CA TYR A 132 1.19 -3.25 9.04
C TYR A 132 1.72 -2.44 10.23
N SER A 133 1.49 -1.12 10.21
CA SER A 133 2.11 -0.17 11.14
C SER A 133 1.54 -0.25 12.56
N THR A 134 0.36 -0.83 12.74
CA THR A 134 -0.25 -1.01 14.07
C THR A 134 0.15 -2.31 14.77
N VAL A 135 0.86 -3.20 14.09
CA VAL A 135 1.38 -4.45 14.67
C VAL A 135 2.74 -4.18 15.31
N GLU A 136 2.86 -4.35 16.63
CA GLU A 136 4.07 -4.03 17.40
C GLU A 136 5.32 -4.79 16.92
N ALA A 137 5.16 -6.01 16.41
CA ALA A 137 6.26 -6.80 15.87
C ALA A 137 6.87 -6.18 14.58
N ASN A 138 6.13 -5.36 13.86
CA ASN A 138 6.57 -4.71 12.62
C ASN A 138 7.34 -3.42 12.93
N THR A 139 8.53 -3.52 13.49
CA THR A 139 9.32 -2.37 13.93
C THR A 139 10.01 -1.62 12.80
N ASN A 140 10.32 -2.30 11.69
CA ASN A 140 11.01 -1.72 10.54
C ASN A 140 10.02 -1.16 9.51
N THR A 141 10.49 -0.20 8.70
CA THR A 141 9.75 0.24 7.52
C THR A 141 9.71 -0.90 6.49
N ALA A 142 8.51 -1.25 6.02
CA ALA A 142 8.35 -2.20 4.93
C ALA A 142 8.70 -1.55 3.59
N ALA A 143 9.01 -2.36 2.59
CA ALA A 143 9.19 -1.88 1.23
C ALA A 143 7.90 -1.27 0.67
N SER A 144 8.05 -0.51 -0.40
CA SER A 144 7.01 0.25 -1.08
C SER A 144 5.77 -0.58 -1.45
N ASN A 145 4.61 0.04 -1.35
CA ASN A 145 3.36 -0.45 -1.94
C ASN A 145 3.38 -0.45 -3.48
N ALA A 146 4.36 0.20 -4.12
CA ALA A 146 4.50 0.20 -5.59
C ALA A 146 4.63 -1.20 -6.20
N SER A 147 4.92 -2.20 -5.36
CA SER A 147 4.88 -3.61 -5.77
C SER A 147 3.50 -4.25 -5.62
N ASP A 148 2.54 -3.60 -4.95
CA ASP A 148 1.15 -4.07 -4.87
C ASP A 148 0.34 -3.76 -6.16
N SER A 149 0.94 -3.14 -7.18
CA SER A 149 0.48 -3.25 -8.58
C SER A 149 0.65 -4.70 -9.09
N SER A 150 0.35 -5.63 -8.21
CA SER A 150 0.63 -7.02 -8.34
C SER A 150 -0.43 -7.70 -9.17
N THR A 151 0.04 -8.40 -10.13
CA THR A 151 -0.71 -9.55 -10.64
C THR A 151 -0.81 -10.56 -9.52
N SER A 152 -1.98 -10.68 -8.90
CA SER A 152 -2.29 -11.86 -8.09
C SER A 152 -2.07 -13.10 -8.94
N ASN A 153 -1.21 -13.99 -8.51
CA ASN A 153 -1.00 -15.26 -9.18
C ASN A 153 -1.93 -16.34 -8.61
N ILE A 154 -2.37 -17.22 -9.48
CA ILE A 154 -3.01 -18.46 -9.07
C ILE A 154 -1.98 -19.56 -9.25
N ILE A 155 -1.51 -20.13 -8.15
CA ILE A 155 -0.60 -21.26 -8.12
C ILE A 155 -1.43 -22.51 -7.87
N THR A 156 -1.33 -23.49 -8.74
CA THR A 156 -2.00 -24.79 -8.56
C THR A 156 -0.93 -25.86 -8.47
N LEU A 157 -0.83 -26.50 -7.29
CA LEU A 157 0.14 -27.55 -7.05
C LEU A 157 -0.20 -28.83 -7.83
N THR A 158 0.84 -29.55 -8.19
CA THR A 158 0.77 -30.80 -8.96
C THR A 158 1.05 -32.02 -8.07
N THR A 159 1.00 -33.26 -8.58
CA THR A 159 1.37 -34.47 -7.84
C THR A 159 2.89 -34.74 -7.85
N GLY A 160 3.70 -33.82 -8.37
CA GLY A 160 5.16 -33.88 -8.34
C GLY A 160 5.73 -32.87 -7.36
N ALA A 161 7.02 -32.88 -7.14
CA ALA A 161 7.67 -31.84 -6.34
C ALA A 161 7.52 -30.48 -7.02
N ASP A 162 6.81 -29.57 -6.37
CA ASP A 162 6.63 -28.22 -6.81
C ASP A 162 7.63 -27.29 -6.12
N ASN A 163 8.16 -26.32 -6.87
CA ASN A 163 9.01 -25.27 -6.34
C ASN A 163 8.49 -23.93 -6.88
N GLU A 164 7.49 -23.41 -6.20
CA GLU A 164 6.72 -22.27 -6.65
C GLU A 164 7.00 -21.05 -5.80
N THR A 165 7.13 -19.90 -6.46
CA THR A 165 7.23 -18.60 -5.81
C THR A 165 6.12 -17.71 -6.33
N GLY A 166 5.36 -17.15 -5.43
CA GLY A 166 4.30 -16.19 -5.72
C GLY A 166 4.81 -14.86 -6.28
N SER A 167 3.92 -13.95 -6.43
CA SER A 167 4.17 -12.59 -6.88
C SER A 167 4.42 -11.67 -5.67
N THR A 168 4.38 -10.35 -5.90
CA THR A 168 4.42 -9.38 -4.81
C THR A 168 3.02 -9.00 -4.30
N GLY A 169 1.95 -9.60 -4.85
CA GLY A 169 0.57 -9.37 -4.45
C GLY A 169 -0.04 -10.55 -3.72
N ASP A 170 -1.32 -10.41 -3.42
CA ASP A 170 -2.11 -11.42 -2.72
C ASP A 170 -2.34 -12.62 -3.64
N ASP A 171 -1.61 -13.71 -3.43
CA ASP A 171 -1.66 -14.90 -4.26
C ASP A 171 -2.63 -15.95 -3.70
N ALA A 172 -3.22 -16.73 -4.61
CA ALA A 172 -4.06 -17.85 -4.26
C ALA A 172 -3.36 -19.17 -4.62
N ILE A 173 -3.06 -19.99 -3.62
CA ILE A 173 -2.36 -21.26 -3.77
C ILE A 173 -3.36 -22.40 -3.55
N TYR A 174 -3.50 -23.30 -4.52
CA TYR A 174 -4.44 -24.42 -4.47
C TYR A 174 -3.70 -25.74 -4.37
N GLY A 175 -4.03 -26.51 -3.33
CA GLY A 175 -3.49 -27.85 -3.12
C GLY A 175 -4.58 -28.84 -2.71
N VAL A 176 -4.34 -30.11 -2.97
CA VAL A 176 -5.19 -31.22 -2.55
C VAL A 176 -4.36 -32.19 -1.71
N MET A 177 -4.82 -32.51 -0.53
CA MET A 177 -4.31 -33.66 0.25
C MET A 177 -5.30 -34.81 0.16
N THR A 178 -4.79 -35.96 -0.28
CA THR A 178 -5.52 -37.21 -0.24
C THR A 178 -4.85 -38.14 0.79
N GLY A 179 -5.46 -39.20 1.18
CA GLY A 179 -4.80 -40.18 2.08
C GLY A 179 -3.55 -40.88 1.49
N ALA A 180 -3.13 -40.56 0.28
CA ALA A 180 -1.97 -41.13 -0.40
C ALA A 180 -1.12 -40.06 -1.09
N VAL A 181 0.19 -40.09 -0.86
CA VAL A 181 1.18 -39.15 -1.44
C VAL A 181 1.09 -39.09 -2.98
N ALA A 182 0.91 -40.24 -3.62
CA ALA A 182 0.87 -40.33 -5.09
C ALA A 182 -0.31 -39.62 -5.76
N THR A 183 -1.30 -39.17 -4.99
CA THR A 183 -2.50 -38.45 -5.47
C THR A 183 -2.71 -37.11 -4.77
N SER A 184 -1.89 -36.79 -3.79
CA SER A 184 -1.83 -35.45 -3.16
C SER A 184 -1.09 -34.49 -4.07
N THR A 185 -1.55 -33.29 -4.14
CA THR A 185 -0.83 -32.19 -4.83
C THR A 185 -0.16 -31.24 -3.84
N LEU A 186 -0.37 -31.42 -2.54
CA LEU A 186 0.46 -30.85 -1.50
C LEU A 186 1.11 -32.00 -0.73
N ASP A 187 2.41 -32.09 -0.83
CA ASP A 187 3.18 -33.14 -0.18
C ASP A 187 4.50 -32.62 0.44
N SER A 188 5.29 -33.55 0.99
CA SER A 188 6.53 -33.19 1.71
C SER A 188 7.70 -32.79 0.81
N PHE A 189 7.54 -32.82 -0.49
CA PHE A 189 8.57 -32.46 -1.47
C PHE A 189 8.32 -31.08 -2.08
N ASP A 190 7.19 -30.44 -1.74
CA ASP A 190 6.84 -29.14 -2.26
C ASP A 190 7.51 -28.03 -1.44
N PHE A 191 7.96 -27.04 -2.16
CA PHE A 191 8.36 -25.74 -1.61
C PHE A 191 7.51 -24.67 -2.23
N VAL A 192 6.76 -23.94 -1.39
CA VAL A 192 5.90 -22.86 -1.83
C VAL A 192 6.19 -21.63 -1.00
N ASP A 193 6.58 -20.54 -1.68
CA ASP A 193 6.81 -19.23 -1.10
C ASP A 193 5.81 -18.26 -1.72
N GLY A 194 4.90 -17.71 -0.92
CA GLY A 194 3.94 -16.71 -1.38
C GLY A 194 4.58 -15.38 -1.76
N ALA A 195 5.86 -15.17 -1.38
CA ALA A 195 6.62 -13.93 -1.55
C ALA A 195 6.04 -12.78 -0.71
N ALA A 196 5.65 -11.64 -1.34
CA ALA A 196 5.09 -10.50 -0.63
C ALA A 196 3.58 -10.43 -0.90
N GLY A 197 2.82 -9.91 0.07
CA GLY A 197 1.35 -9.83 -0.04
C GLY A 197 0.68 -10.54 1.11
N THR A 198 -0.63 -10.73 0.99
CA THR A 198 -1.42 -11.58 1.87
C THR A 198 -1.88 -12.80 1.09
N ASP A 199 -1.09 -13.87 1.16
CA ASP A 199 -1.32 -15.06 0.36
C ASP A 199 -2.31 -15.98 1.04
N THR A 200 -3.10 -16.67 0.25
CA THR A 200 -4.12 -17.58 0.75
C THR A 200 -3.90 -18.98 0.19
N MET A 201 -3.70 -19.96 1.09
CA MET A 201 -3.68 -21.37 0.71
C MET A 201 -5.09 -21.97 0.82
N HIS A 202 -5.59 -22.47 -0.31
CA HIS A 202 -6.82 -23.22 -0.42
C HIS A 202 -6.49 -24.73 -0.44
N LEU A 203 -6.65 -25.38 0.71
CA LEU A 203 -6.38 -26.81 0.82
C LEU A 203 -7.67 -27.61 0.78
N THR A 204 -7.79 -28.49 -0.20
CA THR A 204 -8.86 -29.47 -0.28
C THR A 204 -8.42 -30.78 0.34
N LEU A 205 -9.13 -31.25 1.35
CA LEU A 205 -8.93 -32.59 1.94
C LEU A 205 -9.88 -33.58 1.26
N SER A 206 -9.34 -34.67 0.73
CA SER A 206 -10.10 -35.67 -0.01
C SER A 206 -9.63 -37.07 0.38
N GLY A 207 -10.53 -37.94 0.83
CA GLY A 207 -10.27 -39.33 1.23
C GLY A 207 -10.79 -39.67 2.62
N ASP A 208 -10.82 -40.97 2.96
CA ASP A 208 -11.45 -41.49 4.18
C ASP A 208 -10.51 -41.57 5.40
N ASN A 209 -9.28 -41.02 5.32
CA ASN A 209 -8.23 -41.20 6.33
C ASN A 209 -7.60 -39.88 6.80
N PHE A 210 -8.43 -38.86 7.05
CA PHE A 210 -7.99 -37.64 7.76
C PHE A 210 -8.56 -37.59 9.16
#